data_7085877c80f62e690bdf5595e8d9beda
#
_entry.id   7085877c80f62e690bdf5595e8d9beda
#
_cell.length_a   1.000
_cell.length_b   1.000
_cell.length_c   1.000
_cell.angle_alpha   90.00
_cell.angle_beta   90.00
_cell.angle_gamma   90.00
#
_symmetry.space_group_name_H-M   'P 1'
#
loop_
_entity.id
_entity.type
_entity.pdbx_description
1 polymer ?
#
loop_
_entity_poly.entity_id
_entity_poly.type
_entity_poly.pdbx_seq_one_letter_code
_entity_poly.pdbx_strand_id
1 'polypeptide(L)'
;SDIIMPNLDGLSLCRKLKAEIATSHILVVLLTSKNDVSTKIQGLEAGADAYVEKPFNLNYLSALLRSLIVNKNRDISLQNTKPLIPIGQVEINKSDENFVNQVVDIVNANISDPTFNVEILTAKIHMSHSNFSKKLKGIVNMSPVEFIRFIRLNRAATILSQEDCQVNEVSVLVGINSTSNFIQQFQKQFGKTPNEFRKECKRRRSEPEK
;
A
#
# COMPACT_ATOMS: atom_id res chain seq x y z
N SER A 1 17.54 16.86 1.14
CA SER A 1 18.75 16.94 1.97
C SER A 1 19.96 17.28 1.11
N ASP A 2 20.89 18.04 1.64
CA ASP A 2 22.23 18.15 1.03
C ASP A 2 22.98 16.82 1.18
N ILE A 3 23.90 16.51 0.25
CA ILE A 3 24.78 15.35 0.39
C ILE A 3 25.88 15.65 1.40
N ILE A 4 26.53 16.81 1.28
CA ILE A 4 27.60 17.20 2.21
C ILE A 4 27.00 17.94 3.39
N MET A 5 26.96 17.29 4.54
CA MET A 5 26.49 17.87 5.80
C MET A 5 27.41 17.48 6.96
N PRO A 6 27.51 18.31 8.01
CA PRO A 6 28.23 17.96 9.24
C PRO A 6 27.60 16.73 9.90
N ASN A 7 28.42 15.89 10.53
CA ASN A 7 28.07 14.72 11.33
C ASN A 7 27.46 13.53 10.56
N LEU A 8 26.45 13.73 9.71
CA LEU A 8 25.81 12.69 8.93
C LEU A 8 25.60 13.20 7.50
N ASP A 9 26.24 12.59 6.51
CA ASP A 9 26.05 12.94 5.11
C ASP A 9 24.67 12.53 4.59
N GLY A 10 24.22 13.19 3.51
CA GLY A 10 22.88 12.97 2.94
C GLY A 10 22.67 11.57 2.38
N LEU A 11 23.71 10.89 1.90
CA LEU A 11 23.64 9.50 1.41
C LEU A 11 23.39 8.54 2.58
N SER A 12 24.14 8.71 3.66
CA SER A 12 23.96 7.92 4.88
C SER A 12 22.60 8.17 5.53
N LEU A 13 22.12 9.42 5.53
CA LEU A 13 20.76 9.75 5.96
C LEU A 13 19.71 9.06 5.09
N CYS A 14 19.86 9.12 3.76
CA CYS A 14 18.96 8.47 2.83
C CYS A 14 18.90 6.96 3.06
N ARG A 15 20.05 6.29 3.16
CA ARG A 15 20.12 4.85 3.46
C ARG A 15 19.42 4.51 4.77
N LYS A 16 19.64 5.26 5.83
CA LYS A 16 18.95 5.04 7.12
C LYS A 16 17.44 5.20 6.99
N LEU A 17 16.96 6.29 6.35
CA LEU A 17 15.53 6.52 6.15
C LEU A 17 14.88 5.41 5.32
N LYS A 18 15.57 4.93 4.27
CA LYS A 18 15.05 3.90 3.37
C LYS A 18 15.16 2.47 3.95
N ALA A 19 16.12 2.22 4.83
CA ALA A 19 16.28 0.95 5.50
C ALA A 19 15.32 0.77 6.69
N GLU A 20 14.93 1.87 7.34
CA GLU A 20 14.07 1.81 8.51
C GLU A 20 12.60 1.66 8.11
N ILE A 21 11.94 0.63 8.65
CA ILE A 21 10.53 0.32 8.34
C ILE A 21 9.60 1.52 8.53
N ALA A 22 9.82 2.32 9.57
CA ALA A 22 8.97 3.47 9.90
C ALA A 22 9.08 4.64 8.90
N THR A 23 10.20 4.77 8.17
CA THR A 23 10.54 5.94 7.35
C THR A 23 10.79 5.63 5.87
N SER A 24 10.87 4.35 5.47
CA SER A 24 11.17 3.93 4.09
C SER A 24 10.23 4.55 3.03
N HIS A 25 8.97 4.82 3.40
CA HIS A 25 7.96 5.44 2.54
C HIS A 25 8.18 6.94 2.28
N ILE A 26 9.09 7.61 3.00
CA ILE A 26 9.35 9.05 2.85
C ILE A 26 10.12 9.29 1.55
N LEU A 27 9.61 10.23 0.73
CA LEU A 27 10.32 10.69 -0.47
C LEU A 27 11.57 11.48 -0.09
N VAL A 28 12.71 11.09 -0.64
CA VAL A 28 14.01 11.71 -0.37
C VAL A 28 14.59 12.28 -1.66
N VAL A 29 14.81 13.58 -1.68
CA VAL A 29 15.51 14.29 -2.76
C VAL A 29 16.87 14.73 -2.25
N LEU A 30 17.94 14.31 -2.93
CA LEU A 30 19.30 14.70 -2.61
C LEU A 30 19.73 15.93 -3.40
N LEU A 31 20.31 16.90 -2.71
CA LEU A 31 20.85 18.13 -3.29
C LEU A 31 22.38 18.07 -3.25
N THR A 32 23.06 18.42 -4.35
CA THR A 32 24.52 18.36 -4.40
C THR A 32 25.14 19.48 -5.21
N SER A 33 26.34 19.85 -4.82
CA SER A 33 27.22 20.75 -5.59
C SER A 33 28.24 20.00 -6.48
N LYS A 34 28.28 18.65 -6.41
CA LYS A 34 29.23 17.83 -7.17
C LYS A 34 28.55 17.26 -8.42
N ASN A 35 29.17 17.55 -9.57
CA ASN A 35 28.84 17.02 -10.90
C ASN A 35 29.47 15.64 -11.17
N ASP A 36 29.68 14.85 -10.15
CA ASP A 36 30.32 13.55 -10.28
C ASP A 36 29.28 12.43 -10.49
N VAL A 37 29.43 11.71 -11.61
CA VAL A 37 28.57 10.58 -11.98
C VAL A 37 28.54 9.52 -10.87
N SER A 38 29.67 9.30 -10.19
CA SER A 38 29.77 8.32 -9.10
C SER A 38 28.86 8.68 -7.92
N THR A 39 28.78 9.97 -7.58
CA THR A 39 27.91 10.47 -6.52
C THR A 39 26.41 10.33 -6.89
N LYS A 40 26.06 10.49 -8.18
CA LYS A 40 24.69 10.26 -8.69
C LYS A 40 24.30 8.79 -8.56
N ILE A 41 25.20 7.88 -8.95
CA ILE A 41 24.99 6.43 -8.84
C ILE A 41 24.80 6.04 -7.36
N GLN A 42 25.68 6.51 -6.47
CA GLN A 42 25.57 6.26 -5.03
C GLN A 42 24.25 6.80 -4.42
N GLY A 43 23.74 7.93 -4.94
CA GLY A 43 22.44 8.48 -4.53
C GLY A 43 21.26 7.58 -4.90
N LEU A 44 21.28 7.03 -6.12
CA LEU A 44 20.27 6.07 -6.58
C LEU A 44 20.38 4.75 -5.81
N GLU A 45 21.58 4.22 -5.60
CA GLU A 45 21.82 3.01 -4.81
C GLU A 45 21.43 3.19 -3.33
N ALA A 46 21.49 4.43 -2.80
CA ALA A 46 20.99 4.78 -1.48
C ALA A 46 19.45 4.80 -1.40
N GLY A 47 18.75 4.64 -2.53
CA GLY A 47 17.29 4.65 -2.62
C GLY A 47 16.67 6.06 -2.66
N ALA A 48 17.41 7.09 -3.06
CA ALA A 48 16.86 8.42 -3.23
C ALA A 48 15.84 8.46 -4.39
N ASP A 49 14.72 9.16 -4.20
CA ASP A 49 13.65 9.27 -5.21
C ASP A 49 13.99 10.30 -6.30
N ALA A 50 14.89 11.24 -6.02
CA ALA A 50 15.43 12.17 -7.00
C ALA A 50 16.73 12.80 -6.52
N TYR A 51 17.42 13.43 -7.49
CA TYR A 51 18.70 14.06 -7.34
C TYR A 51 18.69 15.43 -8.04
N VAL A 52 19.15 16.48 -7.38
CA VAL A 52 19.15 17.85 -7.91
C VAL A 52 20.51 18.52 -7.69
N GLU A 53 21.08 19.05 -8.76
CA GLU A 53 22.36 19.77 -8.73
C GLU A 53 22.20 21.22 -8.31
N LYS A 54 23.14 21.73 -7.54
CA LYS A 54 23.28 23.14 -7.21
C LYS A 54 24.22 23.83 -8.21
N PRO A 55 23.91 25.04 -8.67
CA PRO A 55 22.72 25.87 -8.37
C PRO A 55 21.47 25.37 -9.11
N PHE A 56 20.32 25.29 -8.44
CA PHE A 56 19.06 24.86 -9.04
C PHE A 56 18.04 25.99 -9.12
N ASN A 57 17.15 25.91 -10.11
CA ASN A 57 16.01 26.80 -10.22
C ASN A 57 14.90 26.34 -9.26
N LEU A 58 14.37 27.24 -8.44
CA LEU A 58 13.30 26.94 -7.48
C LEU A 58 12.01 26.43 -8.15
N ASN A 59 11.70 26.94 -9.36
CA ASN A 59 10.53 26.46 -10.12
C ASN A 59 10.74 25.01 -10.59
N TYR A 60 11.96 24.65 -11.00
CA TYR A 60 12.31 23.28 -11.35
C TYR A 60 12.19 22.35 -10.14
N LEU A 61 12.77 22.73 -9.01
CA LEU A 61 12.68 21.94 -7.77
C LEU A 61 11.22 21.75 -7.34
N SER A 62 10.41 22.83 -7.39
CA SER A 62 8.98 22.78 -7.05
C SER A 62 8.21 21.85 -8.00
N ALA A 63 8.48 21.91 -9.31
CA ALA A 63 7.86 21.04 -10.31
C ALA A 63 8.24 19.58 -10.10
N LEU A 64 9.52 19.30 -9.81
CA LEU A 64 10.02 17.96 -9.50
C LEU A 64 9.35 17.37 -8.26
N LEU A 65 9.30 18.12 -7.16
CA LEU A 65 8.64 17.67 -5.93
C LEU A 65 7.13 17.39 -6.15
N ARG A 66 6.44 18.26 -6.89
CA ARG A 66 5.03 18.00 -7.26
C ARG A 66 4.89 16.73 -8.10
N SER A 67 5.77 16.53 -9.08
CA SER A 67 5.75 15.32 -9.92
C SER A 67 5.95 14.05 -9.11
N LEU A 68 6.94 14.03 -8.20
CA LEU A 68 7.18 12.87 -7.33
C LEU A 68 5.97 12.56 -6.44
N ILE A 69 5.36 13.58 -5.84
CA ILE A 69 4.16 13.42 -5.00
C ILE A 69 2.97 12.94 -5.84
N VAL A 70 2.75 13.53 -7.02
CA VAL A 70 1.64 13.14 -7.92
C VAL A 70 1.83 11.74 -8.45
N ASN A 71 3.03 11.36 -8.86
CA ASN A 71 3.32 10.01 -9.36
C ASN A 71 3.09 8.98 -8.26
N LYS A 72 3.61 9.20 -7.06
CA LYS A 72 3.33 8.34 -5.91
C LYS A 72 1.83 8.17 -5.65
N ASN A 73 1.06 9.27 -5.72
CA ASN A 73 -0.39 9.23 -5.54
C ASN A 73 -1.12 8.56 -6.71
N ARG A 74 -0.63 8.70 -7.96
CA ARG A 74 -1.18 8.02 -9.13
C ARG A 74 -0.99 6.51 -9.06
N ASP A 75 0.19 6.06 -8.71
CA ASP A 75 0.50 4.63 -8.56
C ASP A 75 -0.41 3.99 -7.49
N ILE A 76 -0.61 4.70 -6.38
CA ILE A 76 -1.55 4.30 -5.33
C ILE A 76 -3.01 4.30 -5.84
N SER A 77 -3.43 5.28 -6.65
CA SER A 77 -4.80 5.39 -7.17
C SER A 77 -5.12 4.30 -8.20
N LEU A 78 -4.16 3.92 -9.04
CA LEU A 78 -4.32 2.82 -10.00
C LEU A 78 -4.45 1.46 -9.32
N GLN A 79 -3.85 1.28 -8.14
CA GLN A 79 -4.01 0.07 -7.32
C GLN A 79 -5.42 -0.04 -6.72
N ASN A 80 -6.04 1.09 -6.36
CA ASN A 80 -7.38 1.11 -5.75
C ASN A 80 -8.52 0.81 -6.73
N THR A 81 -8.27 0.83 -8.06
CA THR A 81 -9.29 0.57 -9.08
C THR A 81 -9.31 -0.87 -9.60
N LYS A 82 -8.36 -1.72 -9.20
CA LYS A 82 -8.33 -3.15 -9.59
C LYS A 82 -8.67 -4.05 -8.40
N PRO A 83 -9.62 -4.99 -8.52
CA PRO A 83 -10.09 -5.84 -7.43
C PRO A 83 -9.11 -6.94 -6.97
N LEU A 84 -7.95 -7.02 -7.56
CA LEU A 84 -6.85 -7.88 -7.14
C LEU A 84 -5.61 -6.99 -7.12
N ILE A 85 -5.00 -6.77 -5.95
CA ILE A 85 -3.68 -6.15 -5.88
C ILE A 85 -2.69 -7.12 -6.53
N PRO A 86 -2.22 -6.87 -7.76
CA PRO A 86 -0.93 -7.41 -8.14
C PRO A 86 0.09 -6.48 -7.48
N ILE A 87 0.63 -6.89 -6.35
CA ILE A 87 1.77 -6.25 -5.65
C ILE A 87 3.01 -6.13 -6.57
N GLY A 88 2.89 -6.48 -7.85
CA GLY A 88 3.97 -6.62 -8.81
C GLY A 88 4.17 -5.52 -9.85
N GLN A 89 3.52 -4.34 -9.76
CA GLN A 89 3.65 -3.29 -10.81
C GLN A 89 3.99 -1.88 -10.30
N VAL A 90 4.34 -1.72 -9.05
CA VAL A 90 4.94 -0.48 -8.52
C VAL A 90 6.34 -0.84 -8.09
N GLU A 91 7.34 -0.02 -8.44
CA GLU A 91 8.67 -0.07 -7.81
C GLU A 91 8.54 0.35 -6.33
N ILE A 92 7.82 -0.47 -5.56
CA ILE A 92 7.77 -0.37 -4.11
C ILE A 92 9.14 -0.84 -3.61
N ASN A 93 9.77 -0.05 -2.76
CA ASN A 93 10.96 -0.47 -2.06
C ASN A 93 10.69 -1.85 -1.41
N LYS A 94 11.59 -2.80 -1.58
CA LYS A 94 11.46 -4.17 -1.07
C LYS A 94 11.08 -4.24 0.43
N SER A 95 11.50 -3.24 1.20
CA SER A 95 11.11 -3.09 2.61
C SER A 95 9.63 -2.74 2.80
N ASP A 96 9.05 -1.92 1.93
CA ASP A 96 7.64 -1.55 1.98
C ASP A 96 6.75 -2.69 1.49
N GLU A 97 7.18 -3.42 0.47
CA GLU A 97 6.53 -4.65 0.01
C GLU A 97 6.46 -5.70 1.12
N ASN A 98 7.59 -5.98 1.77
CA ASN A 98 7.65 -6.90 2.91
C ASN A 98 6.72 -6.47 4.05
N PHE A 99 6.67 -5.17 4.35
CA PHE A 99 5.78 -4.63 5.37
C PHE A 99 4.30 -4.85 5.00
N VAL A 100 3.90 -4.54 3.77
CA VAL A 100 2.51 -4.75 3.31
C VAL A 100 2.15 -6.23 3.34
N ASN A 101 3.03 -7.11 2.86
CA ASN A 101 2.82 -8.56 2.89
C ASN A 101 2.66 -9.07 4.33
N GLN A 102 3.51 -8.63 5.27
CA GLN A 102 3.37 -8.98 6.69
C GLN A 102 2.02 -8.54 7.26
N VAL A 103 1.55 -7.31 6.93
CA VAL A 103 0.22 -6.83 7.35
C VAL A 103 -0.89 -7.72 6.78
N VAL A 104 -0.82 -8.04 5.49
CA VAL A 104 -1.78 -8.91 4.79
C VAL A 104 -1.84 -10.29 5.44
N ASP A 105 -0.69 -10.90 5.74
CA ASP A 105 -0.60 -12.21 6.37
C ASP A 105 -1.23 -12.22 7.76
N ILE A 106 -0.95 -11.20 8.59
CA ILE A 106 -1.53 -11.08 9.92
C ILE A 106 -3.05 -10.90 9.84
N VAL A 107 -3.55 -10.07 8.91
CA VAL A 107 -5.00 -9.89 8.73
C VAL A 107 -5.65 -11.19 8.24
N ASN A 108 -5.06 -11.89 7.28
CA ASN A 108 -5.56 -13.17 6.77
C ASN A 108 -5.60 -14.26 7.85
N ALA A 109 -4.59 -14.33 8.70
CA ALA A 109 -4.55 -15.25 9.83
C ALA A 109 -5.65 -15.00 10.89
N ASN A 110 -6.24 -13.80 10.91
CA ASN A 110 -7.31 -13.40 11.83
C ASN A 110 -8.58 -12.97 11.07
N ILE A 111 -8.77 -13.44 9.84
CA ILE A 111 -9.79 -12.92 8.91
C ILE A 111 -11.22 -13.09 9.42
N SER A 112 -11.52 -14.23 10.06
CA SER A 112 -12.84 -14.58 10.59
C SER A 112 -13.12 -14.01 11.99
N ASP A 113 -12.11 -13.47 12.66
CA ASP A 113 -12.28 -12.88 13.99
C ASP A 113 -12.89 -11.47 13.90
N PRO A 114 -14.15 -11.26 14.31
CA PRO A 114 -14.80 -9.96 14.25
C PRO A 114 -14.23 -8.95 15.26
N THR A 115 -13.49 -9.41 16.27
CA THR A 115 -12.88 -8.56 17.29
C THR A 115 -11.49 -8.06 16.86
N PHE A 116 -10.91 -8.64 15.79
CA PHE A 116 -9.63 -8.22 15.26
C PHE A 116 -9.69 -6.78 14.75
N ASN A 117 -8.89 -5.92 15.36
CA ASN A 117 -8.87 -4.49 15.14
C ASN A 117 -7.43 -3.94 14.94
N VAL A 118 -7.31 -2.63 14.80
CA VAL A 118 -6.02 -1.96 14.55
C VAL A 118 -5.07 -2.10 15.72
N GLU A 119 -5.56 -2.07 16.95
CA GLU A 119 -4.76 -2.22 18.18
C GLU A 119 -4.09 -3.59 18.21
N ILE A 120 -4.84 -4.66 17.92
CA ILE A 120 -4.31 -6.03 17.85
C ILE A 120 -3.28 -6.14 16.72
N LEU A 121 -3.57 -5.56 15.55
CA LEU A 121 -2.67 -5.57 14.40
C LEU A 121 -1.35 -4.86 14.73
N THR A 122 -1.40 -3.65 15.31
CA THR A 122 -0.21 -2.88 15.64
C THR A 122 0.65 -3.54 16.72
N ALA A 123 0.02 -4.20 17.69
CA ALA A 123 0.72 -5.00 18.69
C ALA A 123 1.49 -6.18 18.05
N LYS A 124 0.87 -6.89 17.08
CA LYS A 124 1.52 -8.01 16.37
C LYS A 124 2.69 -7.58 15.48
N ILE A 125 2.68 -6.34 14.98
CA ILE A 125 3.76 -5.78 14.13
C ILE A 125 4.81 -5.04 14.98
N HIS A 126 4.59 -4.90 16.29
CA HIS A 126 5.46 -4.17 17.20
C HIS A 126 5.65 -2.69 16.81
N MET A 127 4.59 -2.05 16.32
CA MET A 127 4.59 -0.63 15.95
C MET A 127 3.58 0.17 16.77
N SER A 128 3.89 1.44 17.06
CA SER A 128 2.87 2.36 17.58
C SER A 128 1.78 2.63 16.54
N HIS A 129 0.54 2.84 17.00
CA HIS A 129 -0.61 3.13 16.14
C HIS A 129 -0.33 4.31 15.18
N SER A 130 0.33 5.38 15.67
CA SER A 130 0.66 6.56 14.87
C SER A 130 1.64 6.25 13.75
N ASN A 131 2.72 5.53 14.04
CA ASN A 131 3.74 5.16 13.05
C ASN A 131 3.18 4.19 12.01
N PHE A 132 2.41 3.19 12.44
CA PHE A 132 1.74 2.26 11.55
C PHE A 132 0.78 2.97 10.60
N SER A 133 -0.08 3.87 11.12
CA SER A 133 -1.05 4.62 10.30
C SER A 133 -0.37 5.51 9.26
N LYS A 134 0.70 6.22 9.67
CA LYS A 134 1.47 7.07 8.75
C LYS A 134 2.14 6.25 7.65
N LYS A 135 2.80 5.14 8.03
CA LYS A 135 3.48 4.27 7.07
C LYS A 135 2.49 3.63 6.11
N LEU A 136 1.42 3.02 6.60
CA LEU A 136 0.43 2.36 5.77
C LEU A 136 -0.23 3.36 4.80
N LYS A 137 -0.62 4.54 5.30
CA LYS A 137 -1.18 5.61 4.46
C LYS A 137 -0.16 6.09 3.41
N GLY A 138 1.12 6.16 3.75
CA GLY A 138 2.19 6.55 2.82
C GLY A 138 2.44 5.53 1.71
N ILE A 139 2.14 4.23 1.94
CA ILE A 139 2.37 3.15 0.96
C ILE A 139 1.11 2.89 0.13
N VAL A 140 -0.05 2.71 0.77
CA VAL A 140 -1.29 2.26 0.10
C VAL A 140 -2.41 3.32 0.09
N ASN A 141 -2.18 4.50 0.64
CA ASN A 141 -3.13 5.61 0.76
C ASN A 141 -4.46 5.27 1.46
N MET A 142 -4.43 4.28 2.34
CA MET A 142 -5.59 3.84 3.13
C MET A 142 -5.30 4.01 4.62
N SER A 143 -6.34 4.28 5.41
CA SER A 143 -6.24 4.14 6.86
C SER A 143 -6.16 2.66 7.25
N PRO A 144 -5.63 2.32 8.45
CA PRO A 144 -5.56 0.93 8.92
C PRO A 144 -6.90 0.21 8.92
N VAL A 145 -7.97 0.88 9.34
CA VAL A 145 -9.34 0.32 9.35
C VAL A 145 -9.83 0.02 7.94
N GLU A 146 -9.59 0.96 6.99
CA GLU A 146 -9.94 0.75 5.58
C GLU A 146 -9.16 -0.40 4.97
N PHE A 147 -7.89 -0.55 5.32
CA PHE A 147 -7.05 -1.62 4.79
C PHE A 147 -7.46 -3.01 5.30
N ILE A 148 -7.75 -3.17 6.61
CA ILE A 148 -8.30 -4.42 7.15
C ILE A 148 -9.61 -4.77 6.44
N ARG A 149 -10.52 -3.80 6.29
CA ARG A 149 -11.79 -3.99 5.57
C ARG A 149 -11.57 -4.38 4.11
N PHE A 150 -10.65 -3.73 3.42
CA PHE A 150 -10.30 -4.03 2.05
C PHE A 150 -9.84 -5.49 1.87
N ILE A 151 -8.98 -5.99 2.76
CA ILE A 151 -8.53 -7.39 2.73
C ILE A 151 -9.71 -8.34 2.97
N ARG A 152 -10.56 -8.07 3.97
CA ARG A 152 -11.76 -8.87 4.27
C ARG A 152 -12.71 -8.96 3.09
N LEU A 153 -12.98 -7.84 2.43
CA LEU A 153 -13.89 -7.81 1.26
C LEU A 153 -13.28 -8.51 0.03
N ASN A 154 -11.97 -8.41 -0.19
CA ASN A 154 -11.30 -9.17 -1.25
C ASN A 154 -11.36 -10.68 -0.99
N ARG A 155 -11.15 -11.11 0.26
CA ARG A 155 -11.33 -12.52 0.64
C ARG A 155 -12.76 -12.99 0.41
N ALA A 156 -13.76 -12.16 0.76
CA ALA A 156 -15.16 -12.45 0.48
C ALA A 156 -15.44 -12.60 -1.02
N ALA A 157 -14.87 -11.74 -1.87
CA ALA A 157 -14.99 -11.85 -3.32
C ALA A 157 -14.40 -13.17 -3.84
N THR A 158 -13.25 -13.60 -3.30
CA THR A 158 -12.65 -14.90 -3.63
C THR A 158 -13.59 -16.06 -3.26
N ILE A 159 -14.14 -16.08 -2.05
CA ILE A 159 -15.08 -17.12 -1.60
C ILE A 159 -16.31 -17.14 -2.50
N LEU A 160 -16.95 -15.97 -2.72
CA LEU A 160 -18.13 -15.86 -3.59
C LEU A 160 -17.87 -16.27 -5.05
N SER A 161 -16.63 -16.14 -5.50
CA SER A 161 -16.24 -16.57 -6.85
C SER A 161 -15.95 -18.06 -6.95
N GLN A 162 -15.53 -18.72 -5.88
CA GLN A 162 -15.08 -20.13 -5.88
C GLN A 162 -16.08 -21.11 -5.28
N GLU A 163 -16.86 -20.67 -4.30
CA GLU A 163 -17.73 -21.53 -3.49
C GLU A 163 -19.21 -21.11 -3.63
N ASP A 164 -20.09 -22.06 -3.43
CA ASP A 164 -21.55 -21.80 -3.46
C ASP A 164 -22.08 -21.49 -2.05
N CYS A 165 -21.44 -20.52 -1.37
CA CYS A 165 -21.81 -20.07 -0.04
C CYS A 165 -22.89 -19.01 -0.08
N GLN A 166 -23.71 -18.93 0.99
CA GLN A 166 -24.66 -17.85 1.16
C GLN A 166 -23.95 -16.55 1.59
N VAL A 167 -24.54 -15.41 1.24
CA VAL A 167 -23.94 -14.08 1.52
C VAL A 167 -23.74 -13.83 3.02
N ASN A 168 -24.68 -14.30 3.86
CA ASN A 168 -24.57 -14.24 5.32
C ASN A 168 -23.43 -15.11 5.86
N GLU A 169 -23.22 -16.30 5.33
CA GLU A 169 -22.09 -17.18 5.69
C GLU A 169 -20.76 -16.52 5.33
N VAL A 170 -20.66 -15.96 4.13
CA VAL A 170 -19.44 -15.26 3.69
C VAL A 170 -19.13 -14.07 4.59
N SER A 171 -20.14 -13.30 5.02
CA SER A 171 -19.91 -12.16 5.92
C SER A 171 -19.29 -12.61 7.26
N VAL A 172 -19.73 -13.72 7.82
CA VAL A 172 -19.18 -14.31 9.06
C VAL A 172 -17.78 -14.86 8.82
N LEU A 173 -17.55 -15.58 7.72
CA LEU A 173 -16.24 -16.14 7.37
C LEU A 173 -15.13 -15.07 7.22
N VAL A 174 -15.52 -13.84 6.87
CA VAL A 174 -14.56 -12.71 6.77
C VAL A 174 -14.63 -11.76 7.96
N GLY A 175 -15.24 -12.18 9.07
CA GLY A 175 -15.27 -11.43 10.33
C GLY A 175 -16.11 -10.15 10.30
N ILE A 176 -17.17 -10.09 9.48
CA ILE A 176 -18.12 -8.96 9.42
C ILE A 176 -19.47 -9.45 9.93
N ASN A 177 -19.78 -9.20 11.21
CA ASN A 177 -20.99 -9.71 11.87
C ASN A 177 -22.31 -9.18 11.31
N SER A 178 -22.31 -8.00 10.71
CA SER A 178 -23.53 -7.39 10.14
C SER A 178 -23.58 -7.63 8.63
N THR A 179 -24.47 -8.52 8.18
CA THR A 179 -24.67 -8.80 6.75
C THR A 179 -25.09 -7.54 5.98
N SER A 180 -25.89 -6.66 6.56
CA SER A 180 -26.29 -5.40 5.92
C SER A 180 -25.09 -4.49 5.71
N ASN A 181 -24.21 -4.33 6.71
CA ASN A 181 -22.98 -3.57 6.60
C ASN A 181 -22.02 -4.20 5.58
N PHE A 182 -21.90 -5.54 5.58
CA PHE A 182 -21.12 -6.28 4.59
C PHE A 182 -21.59 -5.98 3.16
N ILE A 183 -22.89 -6.07 2.88
CA ILE A 183 -23.46 -5.80 1.55
C ILE A 183 -23.15 -4.37 1.10
N GLN A 184 -23.34 -3.37 1.96
CA GLN A 184 -23.05 -1.98 1.63
C GLN A 184 -21.57 -1.74 1.33
N GLN A 185 -20.69 -2.29 2.17
CA GLN A 185 -19.24 -2.13 1.99
C GLN A 185 -18.74 -2.87 0.74
N PHE A 186 -19.26 -4.06 0.48
CA PHE A 186 -18.93 -4.85 -0.72
C PHE A 186 -19.36 -4.11 -1.98
N GLN A 187 -20.61 -3.58 -2.01
CA GLN A 187 -21.11 -2.81 -3.15
C GLN A 187 -20.29 -1.52 -3.36
N LYS A 188 -19.87 -0.85 -2.28
CA LYS A 188 -19.01 0.33 -2.38
C LYS A 188 -17.64 -0.01 -3.00
N GLN A 189 -17.07 -1.17 -2.69
CA GLN A 189 -15.74 -1.57 -3.17
C GLN A 189 -15.77 -2.14 -4.58
N PHE A 190 -16.78 -2.96 -4.92
CA PHE A 190 -16.85 -3.70 -6.19
C PHE A 190 -17.89 -3.17 -7.18
N GLY A 191 -18.66 -2.15 -6.81
CA GLY A 191 -19.71 -1.57 -7.66
C GLY A 191 -20.95 -2.45 -7.83
N LYS A 192 -20.99 -3.64 -7.21
CA LYS A 192 -22.04 -4.65 -7.32
C LYS A 192 -22.32 -5.27 -5.95
N THR A 193 -23.56 -5.72 -5.74
CA THR A 193 -23.89 -6.49 -4.54
C THR A 193 -23.21 -7.86 -4.55
N PRO A 194 -22.98 -8.49 -3.38
CA PRO A 194 -22.39 -9.84 -3.32
C PRO A 194 -23.16 -10.89 -4.15
N ASN A 195 -24.49 -10.79 -4.19
CA ASN A 195 -25.32 -11.70 -4.99
C ASN A 195 -25.15 -11.50 -6.50
N GLU A 196 -25.07 -10.25 -6.97
CA GLU A 196 -24.81 -9.93 -8.37
C GLU A 196 -23.42 -10.39 -8.78
N PHE A 197 -22.42 -10.14 -7.94
CA PHE A 197 -21.04 -10.56 -8.17
C PHE A 197 -20.96 -12.10 -8.30
N ARG A 198 -21.57 -12.85 -7.37
CA ARG A 198 -21.64 -14.32 -7.42
C ARG A 198 -22.30 -14.84 -8.70
N LYS A 199 -23.45 -14.27 -9.11
CA LYS A 199 -24.16 -14.67 -10.34
C LYS A 199 -23.29 -14.44 -11.59
N GLU A 200 -22.60 -13.34 -11.65
CA GLU A 200 -21.69 -13.04 -12.78
C GLU A 200 -20.50 -14.01 -12.83
N CYS A 201 -19.90 -14.32 -11.70
CA CYS A 201 -18.81 -15.31 -11.64
C CYS A 201 -19.28 -16.70 -12.07
N LYS A 202 -20.48 -17.13 -11.67
CA LYS A 202 -21.07 -18.41 -12.11
C LYS A 202 -21.31 -18.43 -13.62
N ARG A 203 -21.84 -17.34 -14.19
CA ARG A 203 -22.08 -17.24 -15.64
C ARG A 203 -20.78 -17.36 -16.43
N ARG A 204 -19.72 -16.66 -16.03
CA ARG A 204 -18.40 -16.71 -16.68
C ARG A 204 -17.76 -18.10 -16.65
N ARG A 205 -18.06 -18.92 -15.64
CA ARG A 205 -17.58 -20.32 -15.54
C ARG A 205 -18.35 -21.29 -16.43
N SER A 206 -19.61 -20.98 -16.73
CA SER A 206 -20.48 -21.82 -17.55
C SER A 206 -20.39 -21.51 -19.05
N GLU A 207 -19.74 -20.40 -19.43
CA GLU A 207 -19.45 -20.10 -20.84
C GLU A 207 -18.07 -20.67 -21.19
N PRO A 208 -17.98 -21.71 -22.07
CA PRO A 208 -16.67 -22.18 -22.53
C PRO A 208 -16.00 -21.10 -23.37
N GLU A 209 -14.69 -20.91 -23.14
CA GLU A 209 -13.85 -20.06 -24.00
C GLU A 209 -14.04 -20.47 -25.47
N LYS A 210 -14.54 -19.50 -26.27
CA LYS A 210 -14.62 -19.62 -27.72
C LYS A 210 -13.31 -19.17 -28.33
#